data_b35ffd88a7e6c13a0537335c3b7b3444
#
_entry.id   b35ffd88a7e6c13a0537335c3b7b3444
#
_cell.length_a   1.000
_cell.length_b   1.000
_cell.length_c   1.000
_cell.angle_alpha   90.00
_cell.angle_beta   90.00
_cell.angle_gamma   90.00
#
_symmetry.space_group_name_H-M   'P 1'
#
loop_
_entity.id
_entity.type
_entity.pdbx_description
1 polymer ?
#
loop_
_entity_poly.entity_id
_entity_poly.type
_entity_poly.pdbx_seq_one_letter_code
_entity_poly.pdbx_strand_id
1 'polypeptide(L)'
;DGADWPLPNTRWQSLYLSTGRIGDASRSRNDGGLAAAPPRGPWWFRDMPFTAEYPAVSSLVLASDINTIATVGDIALQPLISKINAADPASNTFTTPTFTQDVQTAGPAALEVYLSSTAPETDIHAVIADVHPNGDAFPVSQGRLRTSFPNVDQARSVKDSAGNNIQPYNDFSAKELQLPLVPRRYQVEFWPIGNKFKAGHRLRLYVMGTSP
;
A
#
# COMPACT_ATOMS: atom_id res chain seq x y z
N ASP A 1 22.00 -10.71 10.31
CA ASP A 1 21.97 -9.79 11.46
C ASP A 1 22.81 -8.57 11.11
N GLY A 2 22.22 -7.38 11.15
CA GLY A 2 22.89 -6.10 10.92
C GLY A 2 22.97 -5.30 12.23
N ALA A 3 24.02 -4.49 12.34
CA ALA A 3 24.23 -3.65 13.53
C ALA A 3 23.27 -2.45 13.58
N ASP A 4 22.71 -2.05 12.41
CA ASP A 4 21.90 -0.84 12.25
C ASP A 4 20.60 -1.14 11.49
N TRP A 5 19.61 -0.27 11.67
CA TRP A 5 18.34 -0.28 10.95
C TRP A 5 18.07 1.10 10.30
N PRO A 6 17.72 1.16 8.98
CA PRO A 6 17.71 0.04 8.01
C PRO A 6 19.11 -0.54 7.77
N LEU A 7 19.18 -1.77 7.24
CA LEU A 7 20.47 -2.46 7.03
C LEU A 7 21.42 -1.60 6.16
N PRO A 8 22.74 -1.55 6.45
CA PRO A 8 23.70 -0.65 5.78
C PRO A 8 23.74 -0.79 4.25
N ASN A 9 23.38 -1.96 3.72
CA ASN A 9 23.38 -2.24 2.27
C ASN A 9 21.98 -2.13 1.63
N THR A 10 21.02 -1.52 2.31
CA THR A 10 19.67 -1.33 1.78
C THR A 10 19.70 -0.42 0.56
N ARG A 11 19.09 -0.89 -0.55
CA ARG A 11 18.86 -0.10 -1.76
C ARG A 11 17.41 0.28 -1.84
N TRP A 12 17.14 1.58 -1.86
CA TRP A 12 15.78 2.09 -2.01
C TRP A 12 15.33 1.97 -3.45
N GLN A 13 14.11 1.49 -3.65
CA GLN A 13 13.52 1.35 -4.96
C GLN A 13 12.10 1.92 -4.96
N SER A 14 11.84 2.84 -5.88
CA SER A 14 10.48 3.31 -6.15
C SER A 14 9.80 2.34 -7.11
N LEU A 15 8.55 1.99 -6.80
CA LEU A 15 7.65 1.28 -7.71
C LEU A 15 6.50 2.22 -8.08
N TYR A 16 6.16 2.26 -9.36
CA TYR A 16 5.18 3.18 -9.91
C TYR A 16 3.88 2.45 -10.25
N LEU A 17 2.75 3.05 -9.84
CA LEU A 17 1.42 2.54 -10.16
C LEU A 17 1.15 2.67 -11.66
N SER A 18 0.62 1.64 -12.26
CA SER A 18 0.28 1.58 -13.68
C SER A 18 -1.16 1.12 -13.88
N THR A 19 -1.88 1.77 -14.80
CA THR A 19 -3.31 1.53 -15.06
C THR A 19 -3.57 0.33 -15.97
N GLY A 20 -2.54 -0.23 -16.61
CA GLY A 20 -2.72 -1.39 -17.48
C GLY A 20 -3.14 -2.62 -16.70
N ARG A 21 -4.22 -3.28 -17.12
CA ARG A 21 -4.62 -4.57 -16.56
C ARG A 21 -3.55 -5.62 -16.87
N ILE A 22 -3.16 -6.38 -15.88
CA ILE A 22 -2.12 -7.40 -16.00
C ILE A 22 -2.64 -8.85 -15.92
N GLY A 23 -3.92 -9.03 -15.56
CA GLY A 23 -4.59 -10.34 -15.51
C GLY A 23 -4.33 -11.16 -14.25
N ASP A 24 -3.65 -10.57 -13.26
CA ASP A 24 -3.22 -11.28 -12.04
C ASP A 24 -4.21 -11.20 -10.88
N ALA A 25 -5.07 -10.20 -10.91
CA ALA A 25 -6.11 -9.97 -9.89
C ALA A 25 -7.42 -9.56 -10.57
N SER A 26 -7.92 -10.42 -11.44
CA SER A 26 -9.09 -10.16 -12.31
C SER A 26 -10.36 -9.77 -11.56
N ARG A 27 -10.46 -10.12 -10.28
CA ARG A 27 -11.58 -9.75 -9.39
C ARG A 27 -11.42 -8.35 -8.79
N SER A 28 -10.23 -7.77 -8.84
CA SER A 28 -10.00 -6.42 -8.31
C SER A 28 -10.64 -5.35 -9.21
N ARG A 29 -10.79 -4.16 -8.68
CA ARG A 29 -11.45 -3.06 -9.38
C ARG A 29 -10.66 -2.57 -10.60
N ASN A 30 -9.34 -2.67 -10.56
CA ASN A 30 -8.46 -2.16 -11.62
C ASN A 30 -7.46 -3.18 -12.19
N ASP A 31 -6.97 -4.12 -11.36
CA ASP A 31 -5.94 -5.10 -11.73
C ASP A 31 -4.71 -4.45 -12.41
N GLY A 32 -4.17 -3.41 -11.79
CA GLY A 32 -3.05 -2.63 -12.32
C GLY A 32 -1.68 -3.25 -12.06
N GLY A 33 -0.65 -2.65 -12.67
CA GLY A 33 0.73 -3.07 -12.51
C GLY A 33 1.54 -2.18 -11.57
N LEU A 34 2.64 -2.74 -11.03
CA LEU A 34 3.71 -2.01 -10.37
C LEU A 34 4.97 -2.09 -11.22
N ALA A 35 5.48 -0.95 -11.66
CA ALA A 35 6.64 -0.86 -12.54
C ALA A 35 7.84 -0.23 -11.82
N ALA A 36 9.06 -0.71 -12.14
CA ALA A 36 10.31 -0.13 -11.63
C ALA A 36 10.66 1.22 -12.27
N ALA A 37 9.98 1.60 -13.35
CA ALA A 37 10.17 2.89 -14.02
C ALA A 37 8.84 3.66 -14.07
N PRO A 38 8.87 5.00 -14.00
CA PRO A 38 7.66 5.80 -14.13
C PRO A 38 7.00 5.58 -15.49
N PRO A 39 5.65 5.65 -15.55
CA PRO A 39 4.92 5.53 -16.81
C PRO A 39 5.43 6.56 -17.82
N ARG A 40 5.65 6.13 -19.07
CA ARG A 40 6.03 7.02 -20.16
C ARG A 40 4.77 7.65 -20.74
N GLY A 41 4.86 8.94 -21.06
CA GLY A 41 3.77 9.67 -21.71
C GLY A 41 3.58 11.07 -21.12
N PRO A 42 2.73 11.89 -21.73
CA PRO A 42 2.37 13.19 -21.19
C PRO A 42 1.78 13.04 -19.78
N TRP A 43 2.00 14.04 -18.93
CA TRP A 43 1.56 14.02 -17.52
C TRP A 43 0.06 13.72 -17.36
N TRP A 44 -0.81 14.14 -18.27
CA TRP A 44 -2.25 13.85 -18.24
C TRP A 44 -2.62 12.38 -18.50
N PHE A 45 -1.69 11.56 -19.02
CA PHE A 45 -1.86 10.10 -19.08
C PHE A 45 -1.38 9.39 -17.82
N ARG A 46 -0.58 10.09 -16.99
CA ARG A 46 -0.10 9.52 -15.71
C ARG A 46 -1.20 9.58 -14.64
N ASP A 47 -2.12 10.51 -14.80
CA ASP A 47 -3.18 10.81 -13.84
C ASP A 47 -4.54 10.30 -14.33
N MET A 48 -4.55 9.20 -15.12
CA MET A 48 -5.81 8.57 -15.48
C MET A 48 -6.52 8.16 -14.19
N PRO A 49 -7.68 8.78 -13.88
CA PRO A 49 -8.38 8.48 -12.65
C PRO A 49 -8.80 7.02 -12.68
N PHE A 50 -8.35 6.25 -11.72
CA PHE A 50 -9.07 5.05 -11.34
C PHE A 50 -10.37 5.49 -10.69
N THR A 51 -11.47 5.42 -11.43
CA THR A 51 -12.79 5.50 -10.83
C THR A 51 -13.07 4.20 -10.09
N ALA A 52 -12.52 4.05 -8.91
CA ALA A 52 -12.95 3.03 -8.00
C ALA A 52 -13.88 3.69 -7.01
N GLU A 53 -15.15 3.36 -7.08
CA GLU A 53 -16.03 3.57 -5.95
C GLU A 53 -15.58 2.63 -4.85
N TYR A 54 -15.00 3.19 -3.80
CA TYR A 54 -14.83 2.49 -2.54
C TYR A 54 -16.16 2.63 -1.79
N PRO A 55 -16.99 1.61 -1.69
CA PRO A 55 -18.02 1.64 -0.69
C PRO A 55 -17.27 1.69 0.65
N ALA A 56 -17.39 2.78 1.37
CA ALA A 56 -17.02 2.85 2.77
C ALA A 56 -18.00 1.96 3.56
N VAL A 57 -17.97 0.67 3.30
CA VAL A 57 -18.76 -0.30 4.04
C VAL A 57 -17.93 -0.71 5.23
N SER A 58 -18.13 0.02 6.30
CA SER A 58 -17.69 -0.30 7.66
C SER A 58 -18.22 -1.64 8.19
N SER A 59 -18.92 -2.42 7.38
CA SER A 59 -19.59 -3.63 7.85
C SER A 59 -18.77 -4.91 7.72
N LEU A 60 -17.61 -4.90 7.09
CA LEU A 60 -16.62 -5.95 7.30
C LEU A 60 -15.65 -5.50 8.40
N VAL A 61 -16.16 -5.33 9.58
CA VAL A 61 -15.34 -5.50 10.77
C VAL A 61 -15.05 -6.99 10.89
N LEU A 62 -14.32 -7.50 9.94
CA LEU A 62 -13.47 -8.63 10.28
C LEU A 62 -12.53 -8.08 11.35
N ALA A 63 -12.39 -8.80 12.42
CA ALA A 63 -11.42 -8.55 13.49
C ALA A 63 -9.98 -8.64 12.96
N SER A 64 -9.68 -7.98 11.87
CA SER A 64 -8.42 -7.94 11.16
C SER A 64 -7.69 -6.62 11.40
N ASP A 65 -8.15 -5.85 12.39
CA ASP A 65 -7.34 -4.79 12.91
C ASP A 65 -6.14 -5.42 13.64
N ILE A 66 -4.96 -5.26 13.08
CA ILE A 66 -3.70 -5.67 13.71
C ILE A 66 -3.57 -5.12 15.14
N ASN A 67 -4.15 -3.98 15.45
CA ASN A 67 -4.17 -3.46 16.81
C ASN A 67 -5.07 -4.29 17.74
N THR A 68 -6.16 -4.84 17.25
CA THR A 68 -6.98 -5.82 18.00
C THR A 68 -6.23 -7.14 18.13
N ILE A 69 -5.43 -7.48 17.16
CA ILE A 69 -4.58 -8.67 17.10
C ILE A 69 -3.51 -8.65 18.19
N ALA A 70 -2.84 -7.54 18.40
CA ALA A 70 -1.79 -7.42 19.41
C ALA A 70 -2.30 -7.64 20.85
N THR A 71 -3.61 -7.58 21.07
CA THR A 71 -4.22 -7.74 22.40
C THR A 71 -4.81 -9.12 22.70
N VAL A 72 -4.91 -10.02 21.71
CA VAL A 72 -5.68 -11.28 21.85
C VAL A 72 -4.84 -12.57 21.66
N GLY A 73 -3.51 -12.48 21.62
CA GLY A 73 -2.64 -13.67 21.58
C GLY A 73 -2.68 -14.43 20.26
N ASP A 74 -2.61 -15.76 20.28
CA ASP A 74 -2.45 -16.60 19.09
C ASP A 74 -3.54 -16.45 18.02
N ILE A 75 -4.75 -16.04 18.39
CA ILE A 75 -5.85 -15.77 17.46
C ILE A 75 -5.50 -14.57 16.55
N ALA A 76 -4.66 -13.74 17.00
CA ALA A 76 -4.25 -12.49 16.41
C ALA A 76 -3.32 -12.63 15.20
N LEU A 77 -2.61 -13.72 15.05
CA LEU A 77 -1.74 -13.97 13.91
C LEU A 77 -2.50 -14.50 12.68
N GLN A 78 -3.73 -14.96 12.86
CA GLN A 78 -4.53 -15.53 11.77
C GLN A 78 -4.70 -14.60 10.56
N PRO A 79 -5.03 -13.30 10.72
CA PRO A 79 -5.13 -12.39 9.59
C PRO A 79 -3.80 -12.14 8.87
N LEU A 80 -2.67 -12.22 9.57
CA LEU A 80 -1.34 -12.07 8.96
C LEU A 80 -0.92 -13.29 8.13
N ILE A 81 -1.48 -14.46 8.44
CA ILE A 81 -1.22 -15.70 7.71
C ILE A 81 -2.37 -16.10 6.79
N SER A 82 -3.49 -15.38 6.87
CA SER A 82 -4.65 -15.61 6.01
C SER A 82 -4.49 -14.92 4.66
N LYS A 83 -5.05 -15.53 3.62
CA LYS A 83 -5.03 -14.96 2.28
C LYS A 83 -5.88 -13.69 2.21
N ILE A 84 -5.33 -12.64 1.62
CA ILE A 84 -6.04 -11.37 1.41
C ILE A 84 -6.90 -11.36 0.13
N ASN A 85 -6.88 -12.41 -0.67
CA ASN A 85 -7.61 -12.46 -1.95
C ASN A 85 -9.13 -12.19 -1.82
N ALA A 86 -9.71 -12.43 -0.66
CA ALA A 86 -11.10 -12.09 -0.40
C ALA A 86 -11.39 -10.58 -0.51
N ALA A 87 -10.37 -9.74 -0.34
CA ALA A 87 -10.48 -8.29 -0.47
C ALA A 87 -10.34 -7.77 -1.91
N ASP A 88 -9.98 -8.62 -2.89
CA ASP A 88 -9.81 -8.22 -4.29
C ASP A 88 -10.99 -7.37 -4.80
N PRO A 89 -12.28 -7.77 -4.64
CA PRO A 89 -13.40 -7.01 -5.19
C PRO A 89 -13.61 -5.62 -4.57
N ALA A 90 -13.08 -5.40 -3.38
CA ALA A 90 -13.16 -4.12 -2.67
C ALA A 90 -11.89 -3.27 -2.83
N SER A 91 -10.90 -3.74 -3.59
CA SER A 91 -9.57 -3.16 -3.66
C SER A 91 -9.22 -2.68 -5.06
N ASN A 92 -8.39 -1.63 -5.11
CA ASN A 92 -7.50 -1.40 -6.24
C ASN A 92 -6.21 -2.16 -5.96
N THR A 93 -5.80 -3.00 -6.92
CA THR A 93 -4.58 -3.80 -6.81
C THR A 93 -3.57 -3.37 -7.84
N PHE A 94 -2.29 -3.43 -7.46
CA PHE A 94 -1.16 -3.16 -8.34
C PHE A 94 -0.11 -4.23 -8.08
N THR A 95 0.27 -4.98 -9.13
CA THR A 95 1.14 -6.15 -8.97
C THR A 95 2.40 -6.00 -9.83
N THR A 96 3.56 -6.38 -9.30
CA THR A 96 4.81 -6.44 -10.04
C THR A 96 4.80 -7.56 -11.07
N PRO A 97 5.67 -7.52 -12.09
CA PRO A 97 6.04 -8.73 -12.81
C PRO A 97 6.54 -9.81 -11.85
N THR A 98 6.47 -11.07 -12.29
CA THR A 98 6.99 -12.20 -11.55
C THR A 98 8.49 -12.05 -11.30
N PHE A 99 8.92 -12.24 -10.06
CA PHE A 99 10.34 -12.20 -9.72
C PHE A 99 11.06 -13.41 -10.32
N THR A 100 12.16 -13.15 -11.02
CA THR A 100 13.00 -14.19 -11.63
C THR A 100 14.01 -14.77 -10.66
N GLN A 101 14.24 -14.10 -9.53
CA GLN A 101 15.12 -14.49 -8.44
C GLN A 101 14.52 -14.05 -7.10
N ASP A 102 15.05 -14.59 -6.02
CA ASP A 102 14.62 -14.17 -4.67
C ASP A 102 14.91 -12.69 -4.44
N VAL A 103 13.92 -11.97 -3.92
CA VAL A 103 14.01 -10.55 -3.56
C VAL A 103 13.79 -10.42 -2.06
N GLN A 104 14.81 -9.97 -1.35
CA GLN A 104 14.72 -9.70 0.08
C GLN A 104 14.42 -8.23 0.30
N THR A 105 13.38 -7.95 1.08
CA THR A 105 13.00 -6.60 1.52
C THR A 105 13.15 -6.51 3.03
N ALA A 106 13.80 -5.43 3.49
CA ALA A 106 13.95 -5.15 4.92
C ALA A 106 14.06 -3.64 5.10
N GLY A 107 13.13 -3.02 5.83
CA GLY A 107 13.16 -1.58 6.09
C GLY A 107 11.79 -0.94 6.06
N PRO A 108 11.73 0.38 6.26
CA PRO A 108 10.52 1.16 6.10
C PRO A 108 10.04 1.16 4.63
N ALA A 109 8.75 1.41 4.45
CA ALA A 109 8.13 1.61 3.14
C ALA A 109 7.03 2.66 3.24
N ALA A 110 6.76 3.34 2.15
CA ALA A 110 5.71 4.33 2.05
C ALA A 110 4.96 4.23 0.72
N LEU A 111 3.67 4.53 0.75
CA LEU A 111 2.86 4.75 -0.43
C LEU A 111 2.67 6.25 -0.61
N GLU A 112 2.98 6.76 -1.79
CA GLU A 112 2.56 8.07 -2.24
C GLU A 112 1.46 7.91 -3.29
N VAL A 113 0.30 8.52 -3.06
CA VAL A 113 -0.84 8.42 -3.95
C VAL A 113 -1.57 9.76 -4.04
N TYR A 114 -2.05 10.08 -5.25
CA TYR A 114 -3.01 11.16 -5.47
C TYR A 114 -4.40 10.53 -5.52
N LEU A 115 -5.28 11.01 -4.65
CA LEU A 115 -6.62 10.47 -4.49
C LEU A 115 -7.64 11.61 -4.43
N SER A 116 -8.75 11.44 -5.12
CA SER A 116 -9.96 12.24 -4.95
C SER A 116 -11.10 11.38 -4.42
N SER A 117 -12.03 11.99 -3.70
CA SER A 117 -13.23 11.33 -3.17
C SER A 117 -14.44 12.21 -3.35
N THR A 118 -15.63 11.64 -3.41
CA THR A 118 -16.90 12.36 -3.32
C THR A 118 -17.21 12.80 -1.89
N ALA A 119 -16.64 12.09 -0.91
CA ALA A 119 -16.74 12.44 0.51
C ALA A 119 -15.61 13.39 0.92
N PRO A 120 -15.86 14.30 1.87
CA PRO A 120 -14.84 15.23 2.37
C PRO A 120 -13.77 14.53 3.22
N GLU A 121 -14.06 13.34 3.71
CA GLU A 121 -13.17 12.50 4.52
C GLU A 121 -13.42 11.04 4.19
N THR A 122 -12.34 10.24 4.07
CA THR A 122 -12.37 8.79 3.91
C THR A 122 -11.09 8.19 4.52
N ASP A 123 -11.02 6.87 4.58
CA ASP A 123 -9.82 6.17 5.03
C ASP A 123 -9.06 5.58 3.83
N ILE A 124 -7.75 5.56 3.91
CA ILE A 124 -6.86 4.84 3.01
C ILE A 124 -6.28 3.67 3.78
N HIS A 125 -6.59 2.46 3.34
CA HIS A 125 -5.93 1.25 3.81
C HIS A 125 -5.06 0.71 2.68
N ALA A 126 -3.78 0.56 2.95
CA ALA A 126 -2.82 0.02 2.00
C ALA A 126 -2.20 -1.26 2.57
N VAL A 127 -2.15 -2.33 1.78
CA VAL A 127 -1.54 -3.60 2.18
C VAL A 127 -0.56 -4.04 1.11
N ILE A 128 0.67 -4.36 1.52
CA ILE A 128 1.64 -5.04 0.68
C ILE A 128 1.49 -6.53 0.93
N ALA A 129 1.35 -7.32 -0.14
CA ALA A 129 1.20 -8.76 -0.07
C ALA A 129 2.22 -9.49 -0.94
N ASP A 130 2.60 -10.68 -0.51
CA ASP A 130 3.36 -11.67 -1.28
C ASP A 130 2.38 -12.58 -2.03
N VAL A 131 2.41 -12.51 -3.36
CA VAL A 131 1.57 -13.32 -4.22
C VAL A 131 2.36 -14.53 -4.69
N HIS A 132 1.89 -15.70 -4.30
CA HIS A 132 2.47 -16.99 -4.66
C HIS A 132 2.14 -17.38 -6.12
N PRO A 133 2.87 -18.34 -6.72
CA PRO A 133 2.62 -18.78 -8.09
C PRO A 133 1.20 -19.32 -8.35
N ASN A 134 0.54 -19.85 -7.32
CA ASN A 134 -0.84 -20.32 -7.39
C ASN A 134 -1.90 -19.18 -7.28
N GLY A 135 -1.46 -17.93 -7.16
CA GLY A 135 -2.32 -16.75 -7.05
C GLY A 135 -2.73 -16.37 -5.62
N ASP A 136 -2.39 -17.16 -4.62
CA ASP A 136 -2.64 -16.82 -3.21
C ASP A 136 -1.81 -15.62 -2.79
N ALA A 137 -2.43 -14.62 -2.20
CA ALA A 137 -1.78 -13.40 -1.72
C ALA A 137 -1.78 -13.36 -0.19
N PHE A 138 -0.61 -13.22 0.41
CA PHE A 138 -0.41 -13.16 1.86
C PHE A 138 0.08 -11.78 2.28
N PRO A 139 -0.57 -11.13 3.27
CA PRO A 139 -0.14 -9.83 3.76
C PRO A 139 1.30 -9.87 4.30
N VAL A 140 2.08 -8.85 3.95
CA VAL A 140 3.46 -8.66 4.43
C VAL A 140 3.54 -7.43 5.33
N SER A 141 2.86 -6.35 4.94
CA SER A 141 2.82 -5.10 5.68
C SER A 141 1.57 -4.32 5.33
N GLN A 142 1.21 -3.39 6.21
CA GLN A 142 0.06 -2.51 5.99
C GLN A 142 0.36 -1.10 6.46
N GLY A 143 -0.39 -0.15 5.89
CA GLY A 143 -0.42 1.25 6.30
C GLY A 143 -1.83 1.79 6.26
N ARG A 144 -2.11 2.82 7.06
CA ARG A 144 -3.42 3.45 7.16
C ARG A 144 -3.28 4.96 7.29
N LEU A 145 -4.18 5.67 6.64
CA LEU A 145 -4.27 7.12 6.78
C LEU A 145 -5.71 7.57 6.59
N ARG A 146 -6.18 8.42 7.48
CA ARG A 146 -7.43 9.15 7.27
C ARG A 146 -7.15 10.39 6.43
N THR A 147 -7.91 10.59 5.36
CA THR A 147 -7.65 11.67 4.38
C THR A 147 -7.79 13.09 4.94
N SER A 148 -8.40 13.23 6.11
CA SER A 148 -8.41 14.50 6.84
C SER A 148 -7.09 14.86 7.53
N PHE A 149 -6.06 14.01 7.45
CA PHE A 149 -4.72 14.29 7.96
C PHE A 149 -3.67 14.11 6.85
N PRO A 150 -3.70 14.97 5.82
CA PRO A 150 -2.84 14.82 4.64
C PRO A 150 -1.40 15.31 4.86
N ASN A 151 -1.19 16.10 5.93
CA ASN A 151 0.06 16.78 6.16
C ASN A 151 1.12 15.83 6.72
N VAL A 152 2.35 16.03 6.26
CA VAL A 152 3.53 15.26 6.68
C VAL A 152 4.55 16.21 7.27
N ASP A 153 4.97 15.94 8.50
CA ASP A 153 6.09 16.63 9.14
C ASP A 153 7.41 16.20 8.47
N GLN A 154 7.94 17.09 7.65
CA GLN A 154 9.15 16.84 6.86
C GLN A 154 10.42 16.73 7.72
N ALA A 155 10.43 17.34 8.91
CA ALA A 155 11.56 17.30 9.82
C ALA A 155 11.64 15.96 10.57
N ARG A 156 10.50 15.34 10.84
CA ARG A 156 10.38 14.04 11.52
C ARG A 156 10.37 12.86 10.56
N SER A 157 10.12 13.10 9.28
CA SER A 157 10.11 12.05 8.26
C SER A 157 11.51 11.58 7.91
N VAL A 158 11.66 10.27 7.69
CA VAL A 158 12.91 9.69 7.18
C VAL A 158 12.90 9.70 5.66
N LYS A 159 14.00 10.12 5.06
CA LYS A 159 14.16 10.25 3.60
C LYS A 159 15.26 9.34 3.08
N ASP A 160 15.11 8.90 1.83
CA ASP A 160 16.21 8.28 1.09
C ASP A 160 17.21 9.34 0.57
N SER A 161 18.27 8.88 -0.09
CA SER A 161 19.29 9.76 -0.68
C SER A 161 18.78 10.64 -1.82
N ALA A 162 17.61 10.32 -2.41
CA ALA A 162 16.95 11.11 -3.44
C ALA A 162 15.96 12.14 -2.87
N GLY A 163 15.75 12.14 -1.55
CA GLY A 163 14.85 13.05 -0.86
C GLY A 163 13.40 12.55 -0.77
N ASN A 164 13.11 11.31 -1.18
CA ASN A 164 11.78 10.74 -1.03
C ASN A 164 11.53 10.31 0.42
N ASN A 165 10.33 10.57 0.94
CA ASN A 165 9.93 10.08 2.24
C ASN A 165 9.75 8.56 2.20
N ILE A 166 10.66 7.82 2.82
CA ILE A 166 10.57 6.37 3.00
C ILE A 166 9.84 5.98 4.27
N GLN A 167 9.76 6.91 5.22
CA GLN A 167 8.96 6.81 6.43
C GLN A 167 8.33 8.18 6.71
N PRO A 168 7.19 8.50 6.09
CA PRO A 168 6.50 9.77 6.30
C PRO A 168 5.93 9.82 7.72
N TYR A 169 6.17 10.91 8.41
CA TYR A 169 5.55 11.18 9.70
C TYR A 169 4.29 12.04 9.48
N ASN A 170 3.12 11.42 9.51
CA ASN A 170 1.86 12.14 9.33
C ASN A 170 1.56 13.04 10.54
N ASP A 171 1.17 14.27 10.27
CA ASP A 171 0.77 15.24 11.31
C ASP A 171 -0.73 15.12 11.58
N PHE A 172 -1.06 14.68 12.78
CA PHE A 172 -2.45 14.51 13.25
C PHE A 172 -2.95 15.68 14.10
N SER A 173 -2.20 16.80 14.16
CA SER A 173 -2.53 17.94 15.01
C SER A 173 -3.76 18.72 14.55
N ALA A 174 -4.01 18.78 13.23
CA ALA A 174 -5.12 19.51 12.65
C ALA A 174 -5.79 18.74 11.52
N LYS A 175 -7.11 18.71 11.52
CA LYS A 175 -7.90 18.16 10.43
C LYS A 175 -8.03 19.14 9.27
N GLU A 176 -7.87 18.61 8.06
CA GLU A 176 -8.14 19.32 6.81
C GLU A 176 -9.03 18.46 5.91
N LEU A 177 -10.29 18.82 5.78
CA LEU A 177 -11.19 18.13 4.88
C LEU A 177 -10.78 18.37 3.42
N GLN A 178 -10.90 17.34 2.59
CA GLN A 178 -10.61 17.48 1.16
C GLN A 178 -11.82 18.05 0.42
N LEU A 179 -11.57 18.81 -0.63
CA LEU A 179 -12.61 19.22 -1.55
C LEU A 179 -13.06 18.01 -2.38
N PRO A 180 -14.38 17.79 -2.53
CA PRO A 180 -14.90 16.67 -3.31
C PRO A 180 -14.34 16.68 -4.73
N LEU A 181 -13.93 15.50 -5.22
CA LEU A 181 -13.40 15.26 -6.56
C LEU A 181 -12.12 16.04 -6.93
N VAL A 182 -11.50 16.75 -5.99
CA VAL A 182 -10.21 17.39 -6.20
C VAL A 182 -9.10 16.42 -5.76
N PRO A 183 -8.20 15.98 -6.66
CA PRO A 183 -7.09 15.11 -6.29
C PRO A 183 -6.18 15.78 -5.28
N ARG A 184 -5.84 15.06 -4.22
CA ARG A 184 -4.90 15.50 -3.20
C ARG A 184 -3.84 14.41 -3.00
N ARG A 185 -2.60 14.83 -2.74
CA ARG A 185 -1.48 13.94 -2.44
C ARG A 185 -1.59 13.44 -1.01
N TYR A 186 -1.39 12.13 -0.85
CA TYR A 186 -1.31 11.46 0.45
C TYR A 186 -0.05 10.61 0.50
N GLN A 187 0.58 10.57 1.68
CA GLN A 187 1.69 9.67 1.96
C GLN A 187 1.31 8.78 3.14
N VAL A 188 1.28 7.49 2.90
CA VAL A 188 0.89 6.47 3.89
C VAL A 188 2.14 5.70 4.30
N GLU A 189 2.47 5.74 5.59
CA GLU A 189 3.52 4.92 6.15
C GLU A 189 3.05 3.46 6.26
N PHE A 190 3.89 2.53 5.83
CA PHE A 190 3.72 1.10 6.12
C PHE A 190 4.47 0.73 7.39
N TRP A 191 4.01 -0.30 8.05
CA TRP A 191 4.83 -0.97 9.04
C TRP A 191 6.11 -1.49 8.39
N PRO A 192 7.24 -1.51 9.11
CA PRO A 192 8.50 -1.99 8.55
C PRO A 192 8.35 -3.38 7.93
N ILE A 193 8.89 -3.53 6.72
CA ILE A 193 8.83 -4.79 5.99
C ILE A 193 10.03 -5.66 6.38
N GLY A 194 9.78 -6.95 6.60
CA GLY A 194 10.79 -7.98 6.71
C GLY A 194 10.33 -9.21 5.98
N ASN A 195 10.51 -9.27 4.64
CA ASN A 195 10.04 -10.37 3.82
C ASN A 195 11.06 -10.79 2.76
N LYS A 196 10.97 -12.05 2.36
CA LYS A 196 11.71 -12.60 1.24
C LYS A 196 10.73 -13.15 0.20
N PHE A 197 10.48 -12.37 -0.83
CA PHE A 197 9.73 -12.82 -2.00
C PHE A 197 10.59 -13.82 -2.78
N LYS A 198 10.11 -15.02 -2.98
CA LYS A 198 10.85 -16.07 -3.71
C LYS A 198 10.73 -15.87 -5.23
N ALA A 199 11.64 -16.46 -5.99
CA ALA A 199 11.47 -16.60 -7.43
C ALA A 199 10.12 -17.24 -7.75
N GLY A 200 9.42 -16.71 -8.77
CA GLY A 200 8.06 -17.11 -9.10
C GLY A 200 6.96 -16.34 -8.34
N HIS A 201 7.30 -15.63 -7.27
CA HIS A 201 6.36 -14.78 -6.53
C HIS A 201 6.27 -13.37 -7.15
N ARG A 202 5.33 -12.56 -6.63
CA ARG A 202 5.11 -11.16 -7.01
C ARG A 202 4.77 -10.34 -5.77
N LEU A 203 5.13 -9.07 -5.78
CA LEU A 203 4.63 -8.11 -4.80
C LEU A 203 3.33 -7.50 -5.32
N ARG A 204 2.30 -7.48 -4.48
CA ARG A 204 1.03 -6.79 -4.77
C ARG A 204 0.73 -5.75 -3.71
N LEU A 205 0.41 -4.54 -4.17
CA LEU A 205 -0.17 -3.48 -3.36
C LEU A 205 -1.69 -3.53 -3.49
N TYR A 206 -2.38 -3.54 -2.37
CA TYR A 206 -3.82 -3.31 -2.24
C TYR A 206 -4.05 -1.90 -1.72
N VAL A 207 -4.97 -1.17 -2.31
CA VAL A 207 -5.44 0.13 -1.81
C VAL A 207 -6.96 0.09 -1.71
N MET A 208 -7.46 0.35 -0.50
CA MET A 208 -8.87 0.18 -0.13
C MET A 208 -9.34 1.36 0.71
N GLY A 209 -10.67 1.59 0.73
CA GLY A 209 -11.32 2.54 1.64
C GLY A 209 -11.73 1.93 2.98
N THR A 210 -11.49 0.64 3.19
CA THR A 210 -11.81 -0.10 4.42
C THR A 210 -10.71 -1.10 4.73
N SER A 211 -10.62 -1.53 5.98
CA SER A 211 -9.74 -2.63 6.38
C SER A 211 -10.23 -3.94 5.77
N PRO A 212 -9.32 -4.79 5.28
CA PRO A 212 -9.66 -6.11 4.75
C PRO A 212 -10.22 -7.05 5.82
#